data_de7b547b99c948813e15ca1a6bb62b5a
#
_entry.id   de7b547b99c948813e15ca1a6bb62b5a
#
_cell.length_a   1.000
_cell.length_b   1.000
_cell.length_c   1.000
_cell.angle_alpha   90.00
_cell.angle_beta   90.00
_cell.angle_gamma   90.00
#
_symmetry.space_group_name_H-M   'P 1'
#
loop_
_entity.id
_entity.type
_entity.pdbx_description
1 polymer ?
#
loop_
_entity_poly.entity_id
_entity_poly.type
_entity_poly.pdbx_seq_one_letter_code
_entity_poly.pdbx_strand_id
1 'polypeptide(L)'
;SSKPYIVKAFYDWISDNGLTPYIVVDVNVYGVMVPMSYVNDGQIVLNVSLSAVGSIAMGEETIELSARFGGKLEHMSVPYGAVGAIYAKENGAGTSLAIEHPEPNEIVEAPESTPVTISTVKAVDNQADPKASTNKQSGQTSKAKKPSLSVVKK
;
A
#
# COMPACT_ATOMS: atom_id res chain seq x y z
N SER A 1 -8.20 -1.56 0.54
CA SER A 1 -8.67 -0.17 0.61
C SER A 1 -7.96 0.72 -0.40
N SER A 2 -8.65 1.73 -0.92
CA SER A 2 -8.06 2.77 -1.79
C SER A 2 -7.44 3.93 -1.00
N LYS A 3 -7.64 3.98 0.31
CA LYS A 3 -7.18 5.07 1.18
C LYS A 3 -5.69 5.37 1.09
N PRO A 4 -4.77 4.37 1.07
CA PRO A 4 -3.34 4.66 0.95
C PRO A 4 -3.02 5.51 -0.28
N TYR A 5 -3.66 5.22 -1.40
CA TYR A 5 -3.46 5.95 -2.66
C TYR A 5 -4.04 7.37 -2.59
N ILE A 6 -5.24 7.52 -2.04
CA ILE A 6 -5.91 8.82 -1.90
C ILE A 6 -5.12 9.72 -0.95
N VAL A 7 -4.76 9.22 0.23
CA VAL A 7 -4.00 9.99 1.23
C VAL A 7 -2.65 10.41 0.66
N LYS A 8 -1.94 9.50 -0.02
CA LYS A 8 -0.66 9.80 -0.63
C LYS A 8 -0.79 10.85 -1.74
N ALA A 9 -1.80 10.73 -2.61
CA ALA A 9 -2.03 11.69 -3.68
C ALA A 9 -2.31 13.10 -3.14
N PHE A 10 -3.14 13.22 -2.10
CA PHE A 10 -3.40 14.52 -1.46
C PHE A 10 -2.18 15.05 -0.70
N TYR A 11 -1.42 14.18 -0.05
CA TYR A 11 -0.18 14.56 0.61
C TYR A 11 0.82 15.16 -0.38
N ASP A 12 1.06 14.48 -1.49
CA ASP A 12 1.97 14.93 -2.54
C ASP A 12 1.45 16.25 -3.15
N TRP A 13 0.16 16.33 -3.51
CA TRP A 13 -0.43 17.52 -4.07
C TRP A 13 -0.34 18.74 -3.13
N ILE A 14 -0.65 18.58 -1.84
CA ILE A 14 -0.56 19.66 -0.85
C ILE A 14 0.90 20.12 -0.71
N SER A 15 1.83 19.16 -0.62
CA SER A 15 3.26 19.45 -0.46
C SER A 15 3.84 20.14 -1.69
N ASP A 16 3.50 19.69 -2.90
CA ASP A 16 3.95 20.27 -4.16
C ASP A 16 3.47 21.72 -4.36
N ASN A 17 2.33 22.07 -3.78
CA ASN A 17 1.82 23.44 -3.77
C ASN A 17 2.40 24.30 -2.63
N GLY A 18 3.38 23.81 -1.89
CA GLY A 18 3.99 24.54 -0.79
C GLY A 18 3.06 24.75 0.41
N LEU A 19 2.01 23.94 0.52
CA LEU A 19 1.05 23.95 1.61
C LEU A 19 1.41 22.90 2.67
N THR A 20 0.82 23.03 3.84
CA THR A 20 1.11 22.15 4.99
C THR A 20 0.04 21.04 5.08
N PRO A 21 0.40 19.77 4.82
CA PRO A 21 -0.56 18.67 4.94
C PRO A 21 -0.84 18.32 6.41
N TYR A 22 -2.12 18.28 6.74
CA TYR A 22 -2.65 17.84 8.03
C TYR A 22 -3.54 16.61 7.82
N ILE A 23 -3.47 15.65 8.73
CA ILE A 23 -4.38 14.51 8.78
C ILE A 23 -5.16 14.51 10.07
N VAL A 24 -6.44 14.12 9.99
CA VAL A 24 -7.29 13.83 11.14
C VAL A 24 -7.35 12.34 11.33
N VAL A 25 -7.04 11.87 12.52
CA VAL A 25 -6.97 10.44 12.85
C VAL A 25 -7.96 10.13 13.96
N ASP A 26 -8.79 9.11 13.76
CA ASP A 26 -9.64 8.54 14.80
C ASP A 26 -8.81 7.54 15.62
N VAL A 27 -8.65 7.83 16.91
CA VAL A 27 -7.82 7.01 17.80
C VAL A 27 -8.52 5.74 18.30
N ASN A 28 -9.82 5.59 18.05
CA ASN A 28 -10.58 4.42 18.44
C ASN A 28 -10.38 3.24 17.45
N VAL A 29 -9.72 3.49 16.31
CA VAL A 29 -9.39 2.44 15.36
C VAL A 29 -8.21 1.62 15.87
N TYR A 30 -8.35 0.31 15.80
CA TYR A 30 -7.29 -0.60 16.24
C TYR A 30 -5.97 -0.37 15.46
N GLY A 31 -4.87 -0.39 16.20
CA GLY A 31 -3.53 -0.20 15.63
C GLY A 31 -3.05 1.25 15.59
N VAL A 32 -3.89 2.23 16.00
CA VAL A 32 -3.45 3.62 16.14
C VAL A 32 -2.54 3.77 17.36
N MET A 33 -1.34 4.26 17.12
CA MET A 33 -0.36 4.58 18.15
C MET A 33 0.01 6.06 18.03
N VAL A 34 -0.53 6.87 18.94
CA VAL A 34 -0.34 8.33 19.00
C VAL A 34 -0.27 8.79 20.46
N PRO A 35 0.34 9.97 20.75
CA PRO A 35 0.37 10.49 22.10
C PRO A 35 -1.03 10.94 22.55
N MET A 36 -1.63 10.18 23.44
CA MET A 36 -3.01 10.37 23.92
C MET A 36 -3.25 11.72 24.60
N SER A 37 -2.20 12.37 25.10
CA SER A 37 -2.29 13.71 25.71
C SER A 37 -2.76 14.80 24.75
N TYR A 38 -2.67 14.56 23.45
CA TYR A 38 -3.06 15.51 22.39
C TYR A 38 -4.33 15.08 21.65
N VAL A 39 -4.98 14.03 22.13
CA VAL A 39 -6.25 13.54 21.58
C VAL A 39 -7.39 14.42 22.15
N ASN A 40 -8.28 14.82 21.27
CA ASN A 40 -9.49 15.55 21.61
C ASN A 40 -10.70 14.87 20.94
N ASP A 41 -11.73 14.55 21.74
CA ASP A 41 -12.96 13.89 21.28
C ASP A 41 -12.71 12.62 20.44
N GLY A 42 -11.71 11.79 20.84
CA GLY A 42 -11.38 10.56 20.12
C GLY A 42 -10.62 10.78 18.81
N GLN A 43 -10.19 12.00 18.53
CA GLN A 43 -9.44 12.34 17.32
C GLN A 43 -8.15 13.07 17.65
N ILE A 44 -7.16 12.93 16.79
CA ILE A 44 -5.95 13.73 16.83
C ILE A 44 -5.67 14.32 15.45
N VAL A 45 -5.25 15.57 15.42
CA VAL A 45 -4.84 16.26 14.19
C VAL A 45 -3.31 16.30 14.14
N LEU A 46 -2.74 15.71 13.10
CA LEU A 46 -1.30 15.59 12.94
C LEU A 46 -0.81 16.45 11.76
N ASN A 47 0.20 17.26 12.01
CA ASN A 47 0.96 17.90 10.97
C ASN A 47 1.96 16.87 10.40
N VAL A 48 1.77 16.48 9.16
CA VAL A 48 2.59 15.47 8.49
C VAL A 48 3.53 16.05 7.44
N SER A 49 3.73 17.37 7.45
CA SER A 49 4.71 18.01 6.57
C SER A 49 6.15 17.60 6.92
N LEU A 50 7.01 17.51 5.93
CA LEU A 50 8.43 17.17 6.13
C LEU A 50 9.17 18.14 7.04
N SER A 51 8.68 19.38 7.18
CA SER A 51 9.26 20.39 8.09
C SER A 51 8.87 20.16 9.56
N ALA A 52 7.76 19.47 9.81
CA ALA A 52 7.23 19.24 11.16
C ALA A 52 7.59 17.86 11.72
N VAL A 53 7.79 16.88 10.85
CA VAL A 53 8.14 15.51 11.23
C VAL A 53 9.64 15.26 11.08
N GLY A 54 10.21 14.47 11.99
CA GLY A 54 11.59 14.00 11.87
C GLY A 54 11.75 12.92 10.80
N SER A 55 10.74 12.07 10.66
CA SER A 55 10.64 11.05 9.63
C SER A 55 9.18 10.73 9.35
N ILE A 56 8.88 10.38 8.11
CA ILE A 56 7.57 9.87 7.69
C ILE A 56 7.77 8.76 6.66
N ALA A 57 7.08 7.66 6.84
CA ALA A 57 7.03 6.55 5.91
C ALA A 57 5.55 6.22 5.65
N MET A 58 5.14 6.36 4.40
CA MET A 58 3.81 5.98 3.93
C MET A 58 3.88 4.56 3.37
N GLY A 59 3.63 3.58 4.24
CA GLY A 59 3.60 2.16 3.88
C GLY A 59 2.34 1.77 3.10
N GLU A 60 2.11 0.49 2.97
CA GLU A 60 0.92 -0.04 2.28
C GLU A 60 -0.34 0.01 3.15
N GLU A 61 -0.21 -0.20 4.46
CA GLU A 61 -1.33 -0.28 5.40
C GLU A 61 -1.30 0.81 6.46
N THR A 62 -0.11 1.31 6.80
CA THR A 62 0.11 2.27 7.87
C THR A 62 1.01 3.42 7.44
N ILE A 63 0.78 4.57 8.07
CA ILE A 63 1.68 5.72 8.04
C ILE A 63 2.49 5.69 9.32
N GLU A 64 3.79 5.59 9.21
CA GLU A 64 4.70 5.69 10.34
C GLU A 64 5.39 7.03 10.32
N LEU A 65 5.37 7.72 11.43
CA LEU A 65 6.00 9.03 11.53
C LEU A 65 6.58 9.26 12.91
N SER A 66 7.58 10.12 12.96
CA SER A 66 8.12 10.64 14.21
C SER A 66 8.02 12.15 14.21
N ALA A 67 7.47 12.71 15.28
CA ALA A 67 7.36 14.15 15.44
C ALA A 67 7.63 14.56 16.89
N ARG A 68 7.95 15.84 17.10
CA ARG A 68 8.17 16.37 18.44
C ARG A 68 6.86 16.90 19.01
N PHE A 69 6.47 16.34 20.15
CA PHE A 69 5.35 16.81 20.95
C PHE A 69 5.87 17.23 22.33
N GLY A 70 5.62 18.48 22.71
CA GLY A 70 6.10 19.01 24.00
C GLY A 70 7.61 18.86 24.23
N GLY A 71 8.40 18.89 23.17
CA GLY A 71 9.86 18.73 23.22
C GLY A 71 10.36 17.28 23.22
N LYS A 72 9.47 16.29 23.29
CA LYS A 72 9.81 14.85 23.18
C LYS A 72 9.58 14.36 21.78
N LEU A 73 10.47 13.48 21.30
CA LEU A 73 10.27 12.77 20.06
C LEU A 73 9.33 11.60 20.31
N GLU A 74 8.18 11.63 19.65
CA GLU A 74 7.17 10.57 19.71
C GLU A 74 7.11 9.84 18.35
N HIS A 75 7.11 8.52 18.43
CA HIS A 75 6.88 7.67 17.28
C HIS A 75 5.41 7.30 17.19
N MET A 76 4.83 7.47 16.03
CA MET A 76 3.41 7.25 15.79
C MET A 76 3.21 6.29 14.65
N SER A 77 2.20 5.44 14.79
CA SER A 77 1.74 4.55 13.73
C SER A 77 0.25 4.78 13.53
N VAL A 78 -0.13 5.06 12.30
CA VAL A 78 -1.51 5.40 11.92
C VAL A 78 -1.93 4.51 10.76
N PRO A 79 -2.79 3.51 11.00
CA PRO A 79 -3.43 2.77 9.93
C PRO A 79 -4.24 3.71 9.02
N TYR A 80 -4.20 3.52 7.70
CA TYR A 80 -4.99 4.36 6.79
C TYR A 80 -6.48 4.30 7.07
N GLY A 81 -6.99 3.16 7.58
CA GLY A 81 -8.37 3.03 8.03
C GLY A 81 -8.79 4.09 9.05
N ALA A 82 -7.87 4.51 9.90
CA ALA A 82 -8.09 5.53 10.94
C ALA A 82 -8.06 6.98 10.42
N VAL A 83 -7.58 7.22 9.19
CA VAL A 83 -7.53 8.56 8.63
C VAL A 83 -8.94 8.98 8.20
N GLY A 84 -9.49 9.99 8.87
CA GLY A 84 -10.81 10.57 8.59
C GLY A 84 -10.78 11.77 7.65
N ALA A 85 -9.63 12.43 7.52
CA ALA A 85 -9.45 13.52 6.57
C ALA A 85 -7.98 13.80 6.31
N ILE A 86 -7.70 14.36 5.14
CA ILE A 86 -6.42 15.00 4.81
C ILE A 86 -6.70 16.34 4.17
N TYR A 87 -6.01 17.39 4.60
CA TYR A 87 -6.23 18.75 4.10
C TYR A 87 -5.01 19.63 4.27
N ALA A 88 -4.95 20.71 3.48
CA ALA A 88 -3.98 21.77 3.63
C ALA A 88 -4.39 22.73 4.74
N LYS A 89 -3.51 22.97 5.69
CA LYS A 89 -3.76 23.86 6.85
C LYS A 89 -4.17 25.27 6.43
N GLU A 90 -3.57 25.79 5.38
CA GLU A 90 -3.68 27.20 4.99
C GLU A 90 -5.04 27.55 4.42
N ASN A 91 -5.66 26.66 3.67
CA ASN A 91 -6.90 26.91 2.95
C ASN A 91 -8.00 25.86 3.18
N GLY A 92 -7.68 24.79 3.93
CA GLY A 92 -8.62 23.70 4.20
C GLY A 92 -8.91 22.81 2.98
N ALA A 93 -8.21 23.01 1.88
CA ALA A 93 -8.40 22.18 0.68
C ALA A 93 -7.92 20.75 0.94
N GLY A 94 -8.79 19.79 0.71
CA GLY A 94 -8.51 18.39 1.00
C GLY A 94 -9.73 17.50 0.82
N THR A 95 -9.73 16.35 1.47
CA THR A 95 -10.83 15.40 1.41
C THR A 95 -11.10 14.75 2.75
N SER A 96 -12.37 14.42 2.99
CA SER A 96 -12.79 13.56 4.10
C SER A 96 -12.85 12.11 3.64
N LEU A 97 -12.53 11.20 4.53
CA LEU A 97 -12.47 9.76 4.29
C LEU A 97 -13.33 9.04 5.34
N ALA A 98 -14.08 8.03 4.91
CA ALA A 98 -14.81 7.20 5.86
C ALA A 98 -13.84 6.43 6.75
N ILE A 99 -14.10 6.38 8.05
CA ILE A 99 -13.30 5.54 8.96
C ILE A 99 -13.57 4.07 8.64
N GLU A 100 -12.50 3.31 8.52
CA GLU A 100 -12.52 1.86 8.30
C GLU A 100 -11.97 1.19 9.55
N HIS A 101 -12.83 0.48 10.26
CA HIS A 101 -12.37 -0.41 11.32
C HIS A 101 -11.87 -1.69 10.67
N PRO A 102 -10.65 -2.17 10.98
CA PRO A 102 -10.26 -3.50 10.56
C PRO A 102 -11.28 -4.45 11.17
N GLU A 103 -11.97 -5.20 10.33
CA GLU A 103 -12.79 -6.32 10.79
C GLU A 103 -11.89 -7.19 11.67
N PRO A 104 -12.30 -7.56 12.89
CA PRO A 104 -11.59 -8.60 13.60
C PRO A 104 -11.59 -9.79 12.63
N ASN A 105 -10.40 -10.18 12.18
CA ASN A 105 -10.26 -11.41 11.42
C ASN A 105 -11.10 -12.44 12.16
N GLU A 106 -12.23 -12.85 11.59
CA GLU A 106 -12.79 -14.13 11.89
C GLU A 106 -11.61 -15.06 11.66
N ILE A 107 -11.09 -15.59 12.76
CA ILE A 107 -10.22 -16.74 12.71
C ILE A 107 -11.05 -17.74 11.93
N VAL A 108 -10.76 -17.83 10.64
CA VAL A 108 -11.26 -18.93 9.83
C VAL A 108 -10.55 -20.12 10.46
N GLU A 109 -11.23 -20.71 11.43
CA GLU A 109 -10.90 -22.00 11.95
C GLU A 109 -10.74 -22.88 10.71
N ALA A 110 -9.50 -23.20 10.41
CA ALA A 110 -9.18 -24.04 9.27
C ALA A 110 -10.07 -25.26 9.37
N PRO A 111 -10.86 -25.61 8.34
CA PRO A 111 -11.65 -26.81 8.39
C PRO A 111 -10.67 -27.95 8.64
N GLU A 112 -10.86 -28.61 9.78
CA GLU A 112 -10.19 -29.85 10.09
C GLU A 112 -10.25 -30.73 8.84
N SER A 113 -9.09 -30.98 8.28
CA SER A 113 -8.93 -31.90 7.17
C SER A 113 -9.33 -33.29 7.67
N THR A 114 -10.56 -33.66 7.39
CA THR A 114 -10.96 -35.07 7.47
C THR A 114 -10.05 -35.84 6.52
N PRO A 115 -9.41 -36.92 6.96
CA PRO A 115 -8.59 -37.73 6.08
C PRO A 115 -9.47 -38.36 5.02
N VAL A 116 -9.31 -37.91 3.79
CA VAL A 116 -9.93 -38.58 2.64
C VAL A 116 -9.17 -39.88 2.43
N THR A 117 -9.80 -40.98 2.77
CA THR A 117 -9.32 -42.32 2.46
C THR A 117 -9.22 -42.44 0.94
N ILE A 118 -8.01 -42.49 0.43
CA ILE A 118 -7.74 -42.77 -0.99
C ILE A 118 -8.01 -44.26 -1.19
N SER A 119 -9.18 -44.57 -1.71
CA SER A 119 -9.43 -45.90 -2.25
C SER A 119 -8.64 -46.10 -3.51
N THR A 120 -7.77 -47.08 -3.46
CA THR A 120 -6.92 -47.59 -4.52
C THR A 120 -7.73 -47.84 -5.79
N VAL A 121 -7.52 -47.07 -6.82
CA VAL A 121 -7.95 -47.44 -8.17
C VAL A 121 -6.76 -48.02 -8.90
N LYS A 122 -6.93 -49.28 -9.29
CA LYS A 122 -5.97 -50.08 -10.03
C LYS A 122 -5.47 -49.36 -11.28
N ALA A 123 -4.17 -49.40 -11.47
CA ALA A 123 -3.49 -49.07 -12.71
C ALA A 123 -3.97 -49.96 -13.83
N VAL A 124 -4.41 -49.38 -14.93
CA VAL A 124 -4.51 -50.04 -16.21
C VAL A 124 -3.34 -49.55 -17.05
N ASP A 125 -2.45 -50.49 -17.25
CA ASP A 125 -1.31 -50.41 -18.16
C ASP A 125 -1.82 -50.26 -19.60
N ASN A 126 -1.38 -49.26 -20.31
CA ASN A 126 -1.52 -49.22 -21.74
C ASN A 126 -0.30 -48.58 -22.39
N GLN A 127 0.55 -49.50 -22.86
CA GLN A 127 1.74 -49.26 -23.65
C GLN A 127 1.37 -48.62 -24.99
N ALA A 128 2.01 -47.54 -25.30
CA ALA A 128 2.19 -47.13 -26.69
C ALA A 128 3.50 -46.37 -26.83
N ASP A 129 4.41 -46.93 -27.56
CA ASP A 129 5.76 -46.47 -27.88
C ASP A 129 5.78 -45.14 -28.67
N PRO A 130 6.84 -44.36 -28.48
CA PRO A 130 7.07 -43.15 -29.24
C PRO A 130 7.89 -43.45 -30.49
N LYS A 131 7.47 -42.97 -31.62
CA LYS A 131 8.32 -42.86 -32.81
C LYS A 131 8.79 -41.43 -32.97
N ALA A 132 10.09 -41.29 -32.81
CA ALA A 132 10.87 -40.13 -33.15
C ALA A 132 10.74 -39.75 -34.64
N SER A 133 10.70 -38.46 -34.93
CA SER A 133 11.11 -37.97 -36.23
C SER A 133 11.75 -36.58 -36.06
N THR A 134 13.04 -36.61 -36.29
CA THR A 134 13.96 -35.55 -36.57
C THR A 134 13.47 -34.69 -37.74
N ASN A 135 13.52 -33.38 -37.64
CA ASN A 135 13.97 -32.59 -38.76
C ASN A 135 14.64 -31.29 -38.35
N LYS A 136 15.83 -31.14 -38.86
CA LYS A 136 16.74 -30.01 -38.92
C LYS A 136 16.18 -28.93 -39.86
N GLN A 137 16.41 -27.68 -39.57
CA GLN A 137 17.13 -26.70 -40.40
C GLN A 137 16.81 -25.29 -39.98
N SER A 138 17.86 -24.63 -39.54
CA SER A 138 18.58 -23.53 -40.18
C SER A 138 17.82 -22.20 -40.31
N GLY A 139 18.17 -21.26 -39.51
CA GLY A 139 19.00 -20.12 -39.86
C GLY A 139 18.27 -19.01 -40.59
N GLN A 140 18.14 -17.86 -39.97
CA GLN A 140 18.59 -16.62 -40.62
C GLN A 140 18.44 -15.42 -39.69
N THR A 141 19.53 -14.76 -39.53
CA THR A 141 19.74 -13.44 -38.99
C THR A 141 18.97 -12.39 -39.78
N SER A 142 18.27 -11.48 -39.09
CA SER A 142 18.02 -10.19 -39.71
C SER A 142 18.17 -9.07 -38.65
N LYS A 143 19.09 -8.19 -39.00
CA LYS A 143 19.48 -6.96 -38.32
C LYS A 143 18.30 -6.04 -38.06
N ALA A 144 18.09 -5.65 -36.82
CA ALA A 144 17.23 -4.53 -36.48
C ALA A 144 17.96 -3.21 -36.74
N LYS A 145 17.42 -2.42 -37.64
CA LYS A 145 17.84 -1.05 -37.93
C LYS A 145 17.35 -0.11 -36.86
N LYS A 146 18.24 0.61 -36.24
CA LYS A 146 17.93 1.76 -35.36
C LYS A 146 17.34 2.92 -36.17
N PRO A 147 16.27 3.56 -35.75
CA PRO A 147 15.92 4.86 -36.30
C PRO A 147 16.75 5.94 -35.62
N SER A 148 17.46 6.71 -36.42
CA SER A 148 18.16 7.93 -36.01
C SER A 148 17.18 9.08 -35.89
N LEU A 149 17.15 9.72 -34.71
CA LEU A 149 16.46 10.98 -34.51
C LEU A 149 17.33 12.11 -35.08
N SER A 150 16.82 12.78 -36.09
CA SER A 150 17.39 14.04 -36.58
C SER A 150 16.85 15.19 -35.74
N VAL A 151 17.73 15.94 -35.10
CA VAL A 151 17.45 17.19 -34.45
C VAL A 151 17.35 18.27 -35.55
N VAL A 152 16.18 18.88 -35.69
CA VAL A 152 16.03 20.11 -36.49
C VAL A 152 16.19 21.29 -35.56
N LYS A 153 17.25 22.03 -35.81
CA LYS A 153 17.56 23.30 -35.16
C LYS A 153 17.00 24.44 -35.99
N LYS A 154 16.13 25.24 -35.40
CA LYS A 154 15.90 26.61 -35.84
C LYS A 154 15.56 27.50 -34.66
#